data_65aecd809cf079a9e884f4a6f59a84b9
#
_entry.id   65aecd809cf079a9e884f4a6f59a84b9
#
_cell.length_a   1.000
_cell.length_b   1.000
_cell.length_c   1.000
_cell.angle_alpha   90.00
_cell.angle_beta   90.00
_cell.angle_gamma   90.00
#
_symmetry.space_group_name_H-M   'P 1'
#
loop_
_entity.id
_entity.type
_entity.pdbx_description
1 polymer ?
#
loop_
_entity_poly.entity_id
_entity_poly.type
_entity_poly.pdbx_seq_one_letter_code
_entity_poly.pdbx_strand_id
1 'polypeptide(L)'
;MRADLTPPQDLDAERSVLGSMLMSKDAISDTVEILKGRDFYRPAHETIFDAILSLYSRGEPADAITVGAELERTDQLDRIGDRVYLADLLGSVSIAENASYYARIVSDKAVLRRLVDASMRISQMAYQGQGDVADTVDAAQQELYDVAEGRTSDDYHILSELLESTWDELESIESRGDAMGGIPTGFADLDELTNGFQPGQMIIVAARPAMGKSTVGLDFA
;
A
#
# COMPACT_ATOMS: atom_id res chain seq x y z
N MET A 1 -2.91 15.95 30.05
CA MET A 1 -3.97 16.67 29.31
C MET A 1 -4.08 15.95 27.97
N ARG A 2 -4.98 14.94 27.85
CA ARG A 2 -5.29 14.33 26.54
C ARG A 2 -6.15 15.36 25.81
N ALA A 3 -5.61 16.01 24.79
CA ALA A 3 -6.44 16.68 23.82
C ALA A 3 -7.38 15.62 23.24
N ASP A 4 -8.68 15.95 23.13
CA ASP A 4 -9.63 15.15 22.37
C ASP A 4 -9.19 15.24 20.89
N LEU A 5 -8.23 14.38 20.52
CA LEU A 5 -7.73 14.28 19.16
C LEU A 5 -8.77 13.51 18.36
N THR A 6 -9.52 14.23 17.55
CA THR A 6 -10.40 13.58 16.55
C THR A 6 -9.51 12.78 15.58
N PRO A 7 -9.86 11.50 15.32
CA PRO A 7 -9.09 10.71 14.35
C PRO A 7 -8.97 11.41 13.00
N PRO A 8 -7.85 11.26 12.29
CA PRO A 8 -7.67 11.88 10.97
C PRO A 8 -8.80 11.50 10.01
N GLN A 9 -9.52 12.49 9.51
CA GLN A 9 -10.68 12.31 8.62
C GLN A 9 -10.85 13.53 7.71
N ASP A 10 -11.56 13.32 6.60
CA ASP A 10 -12.03 14.36 5.71
C ASP A 10 -13.40 13.94 5.14
N LEU A 11 -14.46 14.35 5.82
CA LEU A 11 -15.82 13.94 5.46
C LEU A 11 -16.30 14.55 4.14
N ASP A 12 -15.79 15.72 3.77
CA ASP A 12 -16.15 16.37 2.52
C ASP A 12 -15.49 15.64 1.33
N ALA A 13 -14.25 15.18 1.50
CA ALA A 13 -13.60 14.31 0.50
C ALA A 13 -14.32 12.96 0.37
N GLU A 14 -14.71 12.31 1.47
CA GLU A 14 -15.47 11.06 1.44
C GLU A 14 -16.81 11.22 0.70
N ARG A 15 -17.56 12.29 0.99
CA ARG A 15 -18.83 12.59 0.31
C ARG A 15 -18.61 12.83 -1.18
N SER A 16 -17.56 13.58 -1.53
CA SER A 16 -17.23 13.89 -2.92
C SER A 16 -16.86 12.63 -3.71
N VAL A 17 -16.08 11.71 -3.11
CA VAL A 17 -15.77 10.40 -3.70
C VAL A 17 -17.05 9.62 -4.00
N LEU A 18 -17.88 9.38 -2.98
CA LEU A 18 -19.10 8.58 -3.13
C LEU A 18 -20.08 9.20 -4.12
N GLY A 19 -20.25 10.52 -4.05
CA GLY A 19 -21.10 11.24 -5.00
C GLY A 19 -20.59 11.14 -6.45
N SER A 20 -19.26 11.20 -6.66
CA SER A 20 -18.65 11.00 -7.98
C SER A 20 -18.87 9.58 -8.51
N MET A 21 -18.73 8.56 -7.65
CA MET A 21 -19.00 7.16 -7.99
C MET A 21 -20.45 6.92 -8.38
N LEU A 22 -21.42 7.60 -7.72
CA LEU A 22 -22.84 7.54 -8.08
C LEU A 22 -23.18 8.24 -9.40
N MET A 23 -22.30 9.11 -9.90
CA MET A 23 -22.50 9.87 -11.14
C MET A 23 -21.80 9.26 -12.35
N SER A 24 -20.68 8.57 -12.17
CA SER A 24 -19.81 8.12 -13.26
C SER A 24 -19.23 6.74 -12.99
N LYS A 25 -19.33 5.86 -14.00
CA LYS A 25 -18.70 4.53 -13.97
C LYS A 25 -17.18 4.62 -13.98
N ASP A 26 -16.60 5.61 -14.64
CA ASP A 26 -15.16 5.82 -14.68
C ASP A 26 -14.65 6.25 -13.29
N ALA A 27 -15.41 7.08 -12.57
CA ALA A 27 -15.10 7.44 -11.19
C ALA A 27 -15.09 6.21 -10.24
N ILE A 28 -15.93 5.19 -10.49
CA ILE A 28 -15.87 3.93 -9.74
C ILE A 28 -14.56 3.21 -10.02
N SER A 29 -14.20 3.05 -11.30
CA SER A 29 -12.97 2.41 -11.72
C SER A 29 -11.74 3.04 -11.06
N ASP A 30 -11.60 4.36 -11.17
CA ASP A 30 -10.49 5.12 -10.62
C ASP A 30 -10.41 5.04 -9.09
N THR A 31 -11.59 5.03 -8.42
CA THR A 31 -11.64 5.00 -6.95
C THR A 31 -11.28 3.64 -6.39
N VAL A 32 -11.68 2.55 -7.04
CA VAL A 32 -11.45 1.16 -6.58
C VAL A 32 -9.95 0.81 -6.57
N GLU A 33 -9.17 1.42 -7.45
CA GLU A 33 -7.72 1.25 -7.46
C GLU A 33 -7.05 1.90 -6.24
N ILE A 34 -7.67 2.94 -5.66
CA ILE A 34 -7.08 3.75 -4.59
C ILE A 34 -7.65 3.38 -3.21
N LEU A 35 -8.96 3.11 -3.11
CA LEU A 35 -9.68 2.95 -1.85
C LEU A 35 -10.28 1.57 -1.67
N LYS A 36 -10.36 1.18 -0.39
CA LYS A 36 -11.15 0.02 0.10
C LYS A 36 -12.22 0.54 1.07
N GLY A 37 -13.30 -0.21 1.27
CA GLY A 37 -14.39 0.17 2.18
C GLY A 37 -13.91 0.62 3.57
N ARG A 38 -12.95 -0.12 4.15
CA ARG A 38 -12.32 0.18 5.46
C ARG A 38 -11.57 1.52 5.52
N ASP A 39 -11.30 2.16 4.38
CA ASP A 39 -10.58 3.44 4.34
C ASP A 39 -11.49 4.64 4.62
N PHE A 40 -12.79 4.44 4.61
CA PHE A 40 -13.74 5.45 5.02
C PHE A 40 -13.81 5.59 6.54
N TYR A 41 -13.96 6.82 7.01
CA TYR A 41 -14.11 7.10 8.44
C TYR A 41 -15.53 6.84 8.94
N ARG A 42 -16.55 7.21 8.13
CA ARG A 42 -17.94 6.95 8.48
C ARG A 42 -18.38 5.54 8.05
N PRO A 43 -18.89 4.72 8.97
CA PRO A 43 -19.42 3.39 8.62
C PRO A 43 -20.53 3.44 7.54
N ALA A 44 -21.32 4.51 7.51
CA ALA A 44 -22.31 4.72 6.44
C ALA A 44 -21.67 4.87 5.06
N HIS A 45 -20.51 5.52 4.97
CA HIS A 45 -19.78 5.69 3.70
C HIS A 45 -19.18 4.36 3.21
N GLU A 46 -18.60 3.56 4.12
CA GLU A 46 -18.17 2.19 3.83
C GLU A 46 -19.32 1.36 3.28
N THR A 47 -20.49 1.39 3.94
CA THR A 47 -21.68 0.66 3.50
C THR A 47 -22.15 1.06 2.09
N ILE A 48 -22.12 2.36 1.77
CA ILE A 48 -22.49 2.88 0.44
C ILE A 48 -21.43 2.43 -0.60
N PHE A 49 -20.15 2.54 -0.26
CA PHE A 49 -19.05 2.13 -1.13
C PHE A 49 -19.17 0.64 -1.49
N ASP A 50 -19.39 -0.23 -0.51
CA ASP A 50 -19.54 -1.67 -0.72
C ASP A 50 -20.77 -2.00 -1.58
N ALA A 51 -21.88 -1.28 -1.41
CA ALA A 51 -23.07 -1.43 -2.23
C ALA A 51 -22.79 -1.03 -3.70
N ILE A 52 -22.08 0.08 -3.92
CA ILE A 52 -21.64 0.51 -5.27
C ILE A 52 -20.77 -0.57 -5.90
N LEU A 53 -19.78 -1.11 -5.18
CA LEU A 53 -18.91 -2.17 -5.68
C LEU A 53 -19.65 -3.46 -5.99
N SER A 54 -20.63 -3.82 -5.17
CA SER A 54 -21.47 -4.99 -5.40
C SER A 54 -22.22 -4.87 -6.74
N LEU A 55 -22.85 -3.73 -7.03
CA LEU A 55 -23.52 -3.46 -8.30
C LEU A 55 -22.52 -3.43 -9.47
N TYR A 56 -21.42 -2.72 -9.31
CA TYR A 56 -20.38 -2.59 -10.33
C TYR A 56 -19.81 -3.95 -10.73
N SER A 57 -19.52 -4.82 -9.77
CA SER A 57 -18.99 -6.17 -10.02
C SER A 57 -19.96 -7.08 -10.78
N ARG A 58 -21.28 -6.84 -10.65
CA ARG A 58 -22.34 -7.53 -11.43
C ARG A 58 -22.58 -6.89 -12.79
N GLY A 59 -21.91 -5.79 -13.11
CA GLY A 59 -22.14 -5.02 -14.35
C GLY A 59 -23.44 -4.21 -14.36
N GLU A 60 -24.06 -4.04 -13.19
CA GLU A 60 -25.28 -3.27 -13.00
C GLU A 60 -24.98 -1.76 -12.85
N PRO A 61 -25.93 -0.86 -13.21
CA PRO A 61 -25.79 0.55 -12.93
C PRO A 61 -25.65 0.80 -11.41
N ALA A 62 -24.77 1.71 -11.02
CA ALA A 62 -24.53 2.05 -9.61
C ALA A 62 -24.86 3.53 -9.35
N ASP A 63 -26.08 3.94 -9.67
CA ASP A 63 -26.62 5.26 -9.36
C ASP A 63 -27.36 5.28 -8.02
N ALA A 64 -27.79 6.47 -7.58
CA ALA A 64 -28.47 6.63 -6.29
C ALA A 64 -29.77 5.80 -6.16
N ILE A 65 -30.43 5.48 -7.28
CA ILE A 65 -31.66 4.68 -7.26
C ILE A 65 -31.35 3.21 -7.06
N THR A 66 -30.41 2.69 -7.85
CA THR A 66 -29.98 1.27 -7.81
C THR A 66 -29.25 0.92 -6.53
N VAL A 67 -28.35 1.82 -6.06
CA VAL A 67 -27.66 1.67 -4.77
C VAL A 67 -28.67 1.72 -3.61
N GLY A 68 -29.65 2.61 -3.65
CA GLY A 68 -30.73 2.65 -2.65
C GLY A 68 -31.54 1.35 -2.63
N ALA A 69 -31.85 0.76 -3.78
CA ALA A 69 -32.55 -0.52 -3.86
C ALA A 69 -31.69 -1.69 -3.35
N GLU A 70 -30.38 -1.69 -3.63
CA GLU A 70 -29.45 -2.70 -3.13
C GLU A 70 -29.30 -2.63 -1.60
N LEU A 71 -29.21 -1.43 -1.04
CA LEU A 71 -29.15 -1.21 0.41
C LEU A 71 -30.45 -1.63 1.12
N GLU A 72 -31.59 -1.42 0.49
CA GLU A 72 -32.88 -1.90 0.99
C GLU A 72 -32.96 -3.44 0.95
N ARG A 73 -32.53 -4.06 -0.15
CA ARG A 73 -32.47 -5.52 -0.31
C ARG A 73 -31.57 -6.18 0.74
N THR A 74 -30.50 -5.51 1.15
CA THR A 74 -29.53 -6.02 2.15
C THR A 74 -29.83 -5.57 3.58
N ASP A 75 -30.96 -4.89 3.82
CA ASP A 75 -31.36 -4.36 5.14
C ASP A 75 -30.33 -3.40 5.76
N GLN A 76 -29.71 -2.58 4.89
CA GLN A 76 -28.67 -1.64 5.30
C GLN A 76 -29.04 -0.17 5.08
N LEU A 77 -30.23 0.10 4.51
CA LEU A 77 -30.66 1.45 4.18
C LEU A 77 -30.72 2.36 5.42
N ASP A 78 -31.22 1.85 6.54
CA ASP A 78 -31.32 2.60 7.81
C ASP A 78 -29.94 3.01 8.36
N ARG A 79 -28.89 2.24 8.05
CA ARG A 79 -27.52 2.54 8.51
C ARG A 79 -26.92 3.77 7.86
N ILE A 80 -27.35 4.11 6.67
CA ILE A 80 -26.86 5.27 5.93
C ILE A 80 -27.71 6.54 6.16
N GLY A 81 -28.91 6.41 6.77
CA GLY A 81 -29.79 7.52 7.06
C GLY A 81 -30.84 7.79 5.98
N ASP A 82 -31.22 6.77 5.18
CA ASP A 82 -32.25 6.81 4.15
C ASP A 82 -31.74 7.24 2.75
N ARG A 83 -32.59 7.05 1.73
CA ARG A 83 -32.36 7.42 0.33
C ARG A 83 -32.06 8.89 0.11
N VAL A 84 -32.55 9.75 1.00
CA VAL A 84 -32.28 11.20 0.98
C VAL A 84 -30.77 11.47 1.06
N TYR A 85 -30.02 10.69 1.84
CA TYR A 85 -28.58 10.85 1.97
C TYR A 85 -27.82 10.56 0.66
N LEU A 86 -28.30 9.60 -0.14
CA LEU A 86 -27.71 9.34 -1.46
C LEU A 86 -27.92 10.53 -2.42
N ALA A 87 -29.07 11.19 -2.33
CA ALA A 87 -29.32 12.41 -3.10
C ALA A 87 -28.43 13.59 -2.61
N ASP A 88 -28.21 13.70 -1.31
CA ASP A 88 -27.30 14.72 -0.73
C ASP A 88 -25.84 14.50 -1.18
N LEU A 89 -25.40 13.24 -1.34
CA LEU A 89 -24.08 12.93 -1.87
C LEU A 89 -23.92 13.43 -3.30
N LEU A 90 -24.93 13.25 -4.16
CA LEU A 90 -24.91 13.78 -5.53
C LEU A 90 -24.80 15.31 -5.53
N GLY A 91 -25.48 15.98 -4.61
CA GLY A 91 -25.42 17.44 -4.45
C GLY A 91 -24.07 17.97 -3.93
N SER A 92 -23.24 17.13 -3.35
CA SER A 92 -21.92 17.51 -2.82
C SER A 92 -20.81 17.51 -3.87
N VAL A 93 -21.06 16.94 -5.04
CA VAL A 93 -20.05 16.80 -6.11
C VAL A 93 -20.02 18.06 -6.96
N SER A 94 -18.87 18.71 -7.01
CA SER A 94 -18.65 19.84 -7.92
C SER A 94 -18.20 19.36 -9.31
N ILE A 95 -17.32 18.38 -9.38
CA ILE A 95 -16.74 17.83 -10.62
C ILE A 95 -16.45 16.33 -10.40
N ALA A 96 -17.19 15.46 -11.08
CA ALA A 96 -17.05 13.99 -10.90
C ALA A 96 -15.68 13.44 -11.39
N GLU A 97 -15.03 14.12 -12.34
CA GLU A 97 -13.72 13.78 -12.89
C GLU A 97 -12.58 13.87 -11.86
N ASN A 98 -12.80 14.55 -10.73
CA ASN A 98 -11.81 14.67 -9.66
C ASN A 98 -11.90 13.54 -8.61
N ALA A 99 -12.63 12.45 -8.88
CA ALA A 99 -12.83 11.34 -7.94
C ALA A 99 -11.52 10.78 -7.41
N SER A 100 -10.53 10.54 -8.28
CA SER A 100 -9.21 10.03 -7.92
C SER A 100 -8.44 10.96 -6.97
N TYR A 101 -8.56 12.28 -7.16
CA TYR A 101 -7.94 13.24 -6.27
C TYR A 101 -8.55 13.20 -4.85
N TYR A 102 -9.89 13.19 -4.75
CA TYR A 102 -10.56 13.05 -3.46
C TYR A 102 -10.29 11.69 -2.81
N ALA A 103 -10.22 10.62 -3.61
CA ALA A 103 -9.88 9.29 -3.14
C ALA A 103 -8.48 9.25 -2.48
N ARG A 104 -7.48 9.94 -3.04
CA ARG A 104 -6.15 10.07 -2.42
C ARG A 104 -6.20 10.78 -1.07
N ILE A 105 -7.00 11.84 -0.94
CA ILE A 105 -7.19 12.53 0.36
C ILE A 105 -7.75 11.56 1.41
N VAL A 106 -8.77 10.77 1.05
CA VAL A 106 -9.38 9.78 1.96
C VAL A 106 -8.35 8.71 2.33
N SER A 107 -7.59 8.20 1.35
CA SER A 107 -6.53 7.21 1.56
C SER A 107 -5.46 7.71 2.52
N ASP A 108 -4.98 8.94 2.35
CA ASP A 108 -3.99 9.55 3.24
C ASP A 108 -4.51 9.63 4.68
N LYS A 109 -5.78 10.03 4.87
CA LYS A 109 -6.41 10.06 6.20
C LYS A 109 -6.55 8.66 6.79
N ALA A 110 -6.86 7.65 5.96
CA ALA A 110 -6.94 6.26 6.39
C ALA A 110 -5.57 5.71 6.85
N VAL A 111 -4.49 6.04 6.13
CA VAL A 111 -3.11 5.69 6.54
C VAL A 111 -2.79 6.31 7.89
N LEU A 112 -3.08 7.59 8.08
CA LEU A 112 -2.86 8.27 9.36
C LEU A 112 -3.66 7.64 10.51
N ARG A 113 -4.90 7.19 10.27
CA ARG A 113 -5.69 6.44 11.27
C ARG A 113 -5.02 5.12 11.64
N ARG A 114 -4.62 4.33 10.61
CA ARG A 114 -3.88 3.06 10.85
C ARG A 114 -2.60 3.28 11.65
N LEU A 115 -1.88 4.38 11.39
CA LEU A 115 -0.68 4.73 12.15
C LEU A 115 -1.00 5.07 13.62
N VAL A 116 -2.09 5.80 13.88
CA VAL A 116 -2.56 6.08 15.23
C VAL A 116 -2.92 4.78 15.96
N ASP A 117 -3.67 3.89 15.31
CA ASP A 117 -4.07 2.60 15.90
C ASP A 117 -2.86 1.70 16.18
N ALA A 118 -1.90 1.61 15.25
CA ALA A 118 -0.65 0.88 15.43
C ALA A 118 0.17 1.46 16.61
N SER A 119 0.26 2.79 16.73
CA SER A 119 0.97 3.44 17.82
C SER A 119 0.35 3.12 19.19
N MET A 120 -0.99 3.00 19.25
CA MET A 120 -1.69 2.60 20.48
C MET A 120 -1.39 1.15 20.83
N ARG A 121 -1.40 0.22 19.84
CA ARG A 121 -1.05 -1.20 20.07
C ARG A 121 0.41 -1.34 20.50
N ILE A 122 1.34 -0.67 19.84
CA ILE A 122 2.76 -0.66 20.21
C ILE A 122 2.96 -0.14 21.64
N SER A 123 2.30 0.96 21.99
CA SER A 123 2.34 1.52 23.34
C SER A 123 1.81 0.50 24.37
N GLN A 124 0.72 -0.20 24.06
CA GLN A 124 0.15 -1.21 24.93
C GLN A 124 1.09 -2.42 25.11
N MET A 125 1.74 -2.91 24.05
CA MET A 125 2.73 -3.98 24.11
C MET A 125 3.89 -3.60 25.03
N ALA A 126 4.41 -2.37 24.87
CA ALA A 126 5.51 -1.88 25.69
C ALA A 126 5.15 -1.77 27.19
N TYR A 127 3.93 -1.32 27.52
CA TYR A 127 3.45 -1.24 28.91
C TYR A 127 3.19 -2.61 29.53
N GLN A 128 2.76 -3.59 28.76
CA GLN A 128 2.50 -4.95 29.26
C GLN A 128 3.80 -5.67 29.63
N GLY A 129 4.90 -5.40 28.93
CA GLY A 129 6.22 -5.91 29.25
C GLY A 129 6.31 -7.45 29.37
N GLN A 130 5.47 -8.19 28.61
CA GLN A 130 5.41 -9.64 28.66
C GLN A 130 6.37 -10.25 27.62
N GLY A 131 7.28 -11.12 28.08
CA GLY A 131 8.22 -11.83 27.21
C GLY A 131 9.58 -11.18 27.09
N ASP A 132 10.32 -11.56 26.04
CA ASP A 132 11.61 -10.94 25.72
C ASP A 132 11.42 -9.55 25.09
N VAL A 133 12.31 -8.64 25.46
CA VAL A 133 12.31 -7.28 24.89
C VAL A 133 12.54 -7.32 23.36
N ALA A 134 13.36 -8.24 22.88
CA ALA A 134 13.63 -8.42 21.45
C ALA A 134 12.33 -8.77 20.70
N ASP A 135 11.55 -9.76 21.21
CA ASP A 135 10.28 -10.16 20.62
C ASP A 135 9.25 -9.00 20.59
N THR A 136 9.25 -8.16 21.64
CA THR A 136 8.37 -6.99 21.70
C THR A 136 8.75 -5.95 20.65
N VAL A 137 10.05 -5.74 20.43
CA VAL A 137 10.55 -4.81 19.41
C VAL A 137 10.22 -5.32 18.00
N ASP A 138 10.42 -6.61 17.74
CA ASP A 138 10.08 -7.23 16.45
C ASP A 138 8.58 -7.12 16.14
N ALA A 139 7.72 -7.39 17.15
CA ALA A 139 6.28 -7.21 17.01
C ALA A 139 5.88 -5.75 16.72
N ALA A 140 6.54 -4.78 17.37
CA ALA A 140 6.31 -3.37 17.12
C ALA A 140 6.74 -2.94 15.70
N GLN A 141 7.84 -3.48 15.19
CA GLN A 141 8.28 -3.25 13.81
C GLN A 141 7.27 -3.83 12.81
N GLN A 142 6.74 -5.02 13.07
CA GLN A 142 5.71 -5.63 12.22
C GLN A 142 4.45 -4.78 12.15
N GLU A 143 3.96 -4.22 13.27
CA GLU A 143 2.81 -3.31 13.29
C GLU A 143 3.02 -2.07 12.42
N LEU A 144 4.23 -1.51 12.40
CA LEU A 144 4.56 -0.37 11.53
C LEU A 144 4.67 -0.78 10.06
N TYR A 145 5.24 -1.95 9.80
CA TYR A 145 5.36 -2.49 8.45
C TYR A 145 3.99 -2.72 7.81
N ASP A 146 3.03 -3.31 8.56
CA ASP A 146 1.66 -3.55 8.10
C ASP A 146 0.93 -2.24 7.72
N VAL A 147 1.22 -1.13 8.41
CA VAL A 147 0.70 0.19 8.04
C VAL A 147 1.26 0.67 6.70
N ALA A 148 2.56 0.43 6.45
CA ALA A 148 3.25 0.82 5.23
C ALA A 148 2.81 -0.03 4.02
N GLU A 149 2.68 -1.35 4.20
CA GLU A 149 2.26 -2.30 3.17
C GLU A 149 0.80 -2.09 2.72
N GLY A 150 -0.03 -1.54 3.58
CA GLY A 150 -1.39 -1.13 3.25
C GLY A 150 -1.47 0.03 2.24
N ARG A 151 -0.37 0.70 1.93
CA ARG A 151 -0.19 1.51 0.73
C ARG A 151 0.08 0.52 -0.41
N THR A 152 -0.98 -0.03 -1.00
CA THR A 152 -0.84 -0.81 -2.23
C THR A 152 -0.10 0.07 -3.21
N SER A 153 1.10 -0.31 -3.41
CA SER A 153 2.10 0.25 -4.24
C SER A 153 1.53 0.72 -5.58
N ASP A 154 1.62 2.00 -5.82
CA ASP A 154 2.06 2.44 -7.13
C ASP A 154 3.52 1.93 -7.31
N ASP A 155 3.68 0.62 -7.35
CA ASP A 155 4.94 -0.05 -7.72
C ASP A 155 5.19 0.03 -9.23
N TYR A 156 4.36 0.83 -9.91
CA TYR A 156 4.59 1.23 -11.29
C TYR A 156 5.50 2.46 -11.29
N HIS A 157 6.80 2.22 -11.29
CA HIS A 157 7.74 3.25 -11.65
C HIS A 157 7.59 3.55 -13.15
N ILE A 158 7.48 4.82 -13.49
CA ILE A 158 7.44 5.24 -14.90
C ILE A 158 8.74 4.77 -15.55
N LEU A 159 8.63 3.97 -16.62
CA LEU A 159 9.80 3.35 -17.26
C LEU A 159 10.88 4.37 -17.61
N SER A 160 10.50 5.61 -17.95
CA SER A 160 11.46 6.68 -18.24
C SER A 160 12.33 7.06 -17.03
N GLU A 161 11.80 7.02 -15.81
CA GLU A 161 12.58 7.32 -14.59
C GLU A 161 13.55 6.17 -14.24
N LEU A 162 13.12 4.93 -14.48
CA LEU A 162 14.00 3.76 -14.34
C LEU A 162 15.09 3.73 -15.41
N LEU A 163 14.77 4.17 -16.64
CA LEU A 163 15.74 4.22 -17.73
C LEU A 163 16.84 5.24 -17.47
N GLU A 164 16.56 6.40 -16.86
CA GLU A 164 17.59 7.38 -16.54
C GLU A 164 18.62 6.80 -15.54
N SER A 165 18.17 6.20 -14.45
CA SER A 165 19.07 5.58 -13.46
C SER A 165 19.84 4.39 -14.05
N THR A 166 19.21 3.58 -14.90
CA THR A 166 19.84 2.43 -15.56
C THR A 166 20.88 2.91 -16.60
N TRP A 167 20.62 4.05 -17.27
CA TRP A 167 21.55 4.63 -18.24
C TRP A 167 22.81 5.13 -17.57
N ASP A 168 22.70 5.83 -16.44
CA ASP A 168 23.82 6.28 -15.62
C ASP A 168 24.68 5.08 -15.12
N GLU A 169 24.03 3.97 -14.77
CA GLU A 169 24.70 2.74 -14.36
C GLU A 169 25.43 2.08 -15.54
N LEU A 170 24.83 2.01 -16.72
CA LEU A 170 25.45 1.50 -17.95
C LEU A 170 26.65 2.36 -18.36
N GLU A 171 26.54 3.70 -18.33
CA GLU A 171 27.62 4.62 -18.64
C GLU A 171 28.79 4.49 -17.64
N SER A 172 28.47 4.23 -16.36
CA SER A 172 29.48 3.94 -15.33
C SER A 172 30.22 2.62 -15.58
N ILE A 173 29.52 1.61 -16.09
CA ILE A 173 30.11 0.31 -16.46
C ILE A 173 30.98 0.47 -17.69
N GLU A 174 30.52 1.19 -18.73
CA GLU A 174 31.29 1.45 -19.94
C GLU A 174 32.55 2.28 -19.66
N SER A 175 32.45 3.27 -18.76
CA SER A 175 33.59 4.10 -18.37
C SER A 175 34.66 3.36 -17.55
N ARG A 176 34.29 2.26 -16.87
CA ARG A 176 35.24 1.41 -16.12
C ARG A 176 36.02 0.46 -17.04
N GLY A 177 35.64 0.29 -18.28
CA GLY A 177 36.27 -0.63 -19.22
C GLY A 177 36.23 -2.08 -18.75
N ASP A 178 37.27 -2.86 -19.08
CA ASP A 178 37.42 -4.28 -18.71
C ASP A 178 37.68 -4.52 -17.19
N ALA A 179 37.46 -3.50 -16.34
CA ALA A 179 37.62 -3.66 -14.91
C ALA A 179 36.41 -4.42 -14.34
N MET A 180 36.69 -5.52 -13.63
CA MET A 180 35.70 -6.32 -12.93
C MET A 180 34.75 -5.46 -12.08
N GLY A 181 33.45 -5.62 -12.28
CA GLY A 181 32.43 -4.76 -11.64
C GLY A 181 32.20 -5.02 -10.17
N GLY A 182 32.62 -6.19 -9.68
CA GLY A 182 32.43 -6.64 -8.30
C GLY A 182 33.72 -6.87 -7.52
N ILE A 183 33.59 -7.38 -6.28
CA ILE A 183 34.71 -7.78 -5.43
C ILE A 183 35.28 -9.08 -6.00
N PRO A 184 36.58 -9.14 -6.35
CA PRO A 184 37.19 -10.35 -6.90
C PRO A 184 37.23 -11.46 -5.86
N THR A 185 36.94 -12.67 -6.26
CA THR A 185 37.02 -13.85 -5.39
C THR A 185 38.44 -14.42 -5.27
N GLY A 186 39.34 -14.02 -6.19
CA GLY A 186 40.68 -14.57 -6.31
C GLY A 186 40.77 -15.87 -7.16
N PHE A 187 39.64 -16.38 -7.61
CA PHE A 187 39.57 -17.52 -8.55
C PHE A 187 39.21 -16.99 -9.94
N ALA A 188 40.21 -16.93 -10.83
CA ALA A 188 40.07 -16.28 -12.14
C ALA A 188 38.89 -16.82 -12.97
N ASP A 189 38.68 -18.14 -13.02
CA ASP A 189 37.57 -18.73 -13.77
C ASP A 189 36.20 -18.40 -13.16
N LEU A 190 36.13 -18.22 -11.83
CA LEU A 190 34.90 -17.84 -11.14
C LEU A 190 34.64 -16.35 -11.34
N ASP A 191 35.65 -15.55 -11.27
CA ASP A 191 35.59 -14.11 -11.48
C ASP A 191 35.18 -13.76 -12.92
N GLU A 192 35.65 -14.53 -13.92
CA GLU A 192 35.22 -14.41 -15.31
C GLU A 192 33.75 -14.74 -15.49
N LEU A 193 33.23 -15.77 -14.78
CA LEU A 193 31.84 -16.18 -14.85
C LEU A 193 30.87 -15.23 -14.11
N THR A 194 31.29 -14.68 -12.98
CA THR A 194 30.41 -13.90 -12.10
C THR A 194 30.61 -12.39 -12.20
N ASN A 195 31.67 -11.96 -12.87
CA ASN A 195 32.15 -10.56 -12.86
C ASN A 195 32.41 -10.03 -11.45
N GLY A 196 32.85 -10.93 -10.55
CA GLY A 196 33.02 -10.64 -9.12
C GLY A 196 31.70 -10.62 -8.34
N PHE A 197 31.81 -10.50 -7.02
CA PHE A 197 30.63 -10.44 -6.13
C PHE A 197 30.11 -9.01 -6.03
N GLN A 198 28.82 -8.80 -6.35
CA GLN A 198 28.22 -7.46 -6.33
C GLN A 198 27.72 -7.10 -4.92
N PRO A 199 27.77 -5.84 -4.53
CA PRO A 199 27.17 -5.36 -3.28
C PRO A 199 25.68 -5.73 -3.19
N GLY A 200 25.23 -6.21 -2.03
CA GLY A 200 23.83 -6.59 -1.79
C GLY A 200 23.42 -7.97 -2.30
N GLN A 201 24.33 -8.72 -2.97
CA GLN A 201 24.04 -10.10 -3.38
C GLN A 201 24.16 -11.07 -2.22
N MET A 202 23.23 -12.02 -2.11
CA MET A 202 23.32 -13.18 -1.24
C MET A 202 23.94 -14.34 -2.01
N ILE A 203 25.14 -14.78 -1.61
CA ILE A 203 25.88 -15.87 -2.25
C ILE A 203 25.81 -17.11 -1.39
N ILE A 204 25.29 -18.21 -1.92
CA ILE A 204 25.15 -19.49 -1.22
C ILE A 204 26.20 -20.46 -1.73
N VAL A 205 27.15 -20.85 -0.87
CA VAL A 205 28.15 -21.87 -1.15
C VAL A 205 27.72 -23.18 -0.48
N ALA A 206 27.41 -24.19 -1.28
CA ALA A 206 27.03 -25.52 -0.81
C ALA A 206 28.05 -26.57 -1.23
N ALA A 207 28.38 -27.49 -0.33
CA ALA A 207 29.28 -28.60 -0.59
C ALA A 207 28.94 -29.79 0.31
N ARG A 208 29.36 -31.00 -0.11
CA ARG A 208 29.27 -32.18 0.75
C ARG A 208 30.21 -32.04 1.96
N PRO A 209 29.98 -32.73 3.07
CA PRO A 209 30.88 -32.72 4.21
C PRO A 209 32.31 -33.07 3.79
N ALA A 210 33.30 -32.42 4.37
CA ALA A 210 34.73 -32.58 4.11
C ALA A 210 35.26 -32.16 2.71
N MET A 211 34.45 -31.42 1.92
CA MET A 211 34.88 -30.93 0.60
C MET A 211 35.55 -29.55 0.61
N GLY A 212 35.89 -29.00 1.77
CA GLY A 212 36.62 -27.75 1.86
C GLY A 212 35.74 -26.48 1.82
N LYS A 213 34.38 -26.58 2.06
CA LYS A 213 33.48 -25.43 2.04
C LYS A 213 33.95 -24.25 2.89
N SER A 214 34.42 -24.55 4.13
CA SER A 214 34.90 -23.52 5.05
C SER A 214 36.22 -22.89 4.61
N THR A 215 37.06 -23.67 3.89
CA THR A 215 38.31 -23.18 3.32
C THR A 215 38.04 -22.16 2.22
N VAL A 216 37.13 -22.48 1.29
CA VAL A 216 36.71 -21.54 0.24
C VAL A 216 36.06 -20.28 0.83
N GLY A 217 35.24 -20.42 1.89
CA GLY A 217 34.66 -19.29 2.56
C GLY A 217 35.72 -18.38 3.25
N LEU A 218 36.84 -18.96 3.68
CA LEU A 218 37.96 -18.19 4.23
C LEU A 218 38.81 -17.51 3.14
N ASP A 219 38.90 -18.15 1.96
CA ASP A 219 39.62 -17.57 0.81
C ASP A 219 38.88 -16.37 0.21
N PHE A 220 37.55 -16.28 0.39
CA PHE A 220 36.74 -15.12 -0.04
C PHE A 220 36.75 -13.94 0.97
N ALA A 221 37.22 -14.14 2.20
CA ALA A 221 37.18 -13.15 3.27
C ALA A 221 38.44 -12.29 3.32
#